data_f2c4a98403c029ed744d19bbb7b54805
#
_entry.id   f2c4a98403c029ed744d19bbb7b54805
#
_cell.length_a   1.000
_cell.length_b   1.000
_cell.length_c   1.000
_cell.angle_alpha   90.00
_cell.angle_beta   90.00
_cell.angle_gamma   90.00
#
_symmetry.space_group_name_H-M   'P 1'
#
loop_
_entity.id
_entity.type
_entity.pdbx_description
1 polymer ?
#
loop_
_entity_poly.entity_id
_entity_poly.type
_entity_poly.pdbx_seq_one_letter_code
_entity_poly.pdbx_strand_id
1 'polypeptide(L)'
;MPADVSNAFDVAFWFADTALNENEYLQPQKLQRLLFLSQAYYCVIHRGRKLMPAVFVADEIGPIEPNVHMAFSRGRPDIDAELFLPFEVEEFLSGIWRRFGHMSIERLDKITKESSAYKNAIKRGPRAEMTLKEMGVAFVENREAPAPTQVAKKKIFRTQSGRPVEVKAWVPGTK
;
A
#
# COMPACT_ATOMS: atom_id res chain seq x y z
N MET A 1 5.94 11.22 11.24
CA MET A 1 4.51 11.05 11.57
C MET A 1 4.25 9.58 11.83
N PRO A 2 3.43 9.23 12.80
CA PRO A 2 3.06 7.83 13.02
C PRO A 2 2.34 7.25 11.80
N ALA A 3 2.44 5.95 11.60
CA ALA A 3 1.67 5.24 10.58
C ALA A 3 0.22 5.03 11.05
N ASP A 4 -0.71 4.83 10.11
CA ASP A 4 -2.12 4.66 10.43
C ASP A 4 -2.46 3.23 10.87
N VAL A 5 -1.58 2.27 10.59
CA VAL A 5 -1.62 0.92 11.17
C VAL A 5 -0.36 0.66 12.00
N SER A 6 -0.45 -0.26 12.96
CA SER A 6 0.62 -0.53 13.91
C SER A 6 1.80 -1.32 13.35
N ASN A 7 1.56 -2.16 12.34
CA ASN A 7 2.63 -2.94 11.69
C ASN A 7 2.28 -3.30 10.23
N ALA A 8 3.28 -3.67 9.45
CA ALA A 8 3.10 -4.05 8.05
C ALA A 8 2.47 -5.46 7.89
N PHE A 9 2.58 -6.31 8.90
CA PHE A 9 2.02 -7.66 8.86
C PHE A 9 0.49 -7.64 8.85
N ASP A 10 -0.15 -6.68 9.53
CA ASP A 10 -1.62 -6.55 9.52
C ASP A 10 -2.14 -6.34 8.10
N VAL A 11 -1.46 -5.51 7.31
CA VAL A 11 -1.79 -5.27 5.90
C VAL A 11 -1.51 -6.52 5.06
N ALA A 12 -0.40 -7.21 5.32
CA ALA A 12 -0.04 -8.43 4.61
C ALA A 12 -1.04 -9.57 4.85
N PHE A 13 -1.44 -9.78 6.09
CA PHE A 13 -2.48 -10.76 6.44
C PHE A 13 -3.84 -10.39 5.85
N TRP A 14 -4.21 -9.10 5.86
CA TRP A 14 -5.44 -8.64 5.25
C TRP A 14 -5.52 -9.01 3.75
N PHE A 15 -4.44 -8.80 2.98
CA PHE A 15 -4.39 -9.19 1.58
C PHE A 15 -4.43 -10.72 1.40
N ALA A 16 -3.68 -11.46 2.22
CA ALA A 16 -3.65 -12.92 2.14
C ALA A 16 -5.02 -13.53 2.44
N ASP A 17 -5.71 -13.02 3.46
CA ASP A 17 -7.04 -13.49 3.87
C ASP A 17 -8.12 -13.07 2.85
N THR A 18 -8.00 -11.86 2.27
CA THR A 18 -8.89 -11.43 1.19
C THR A 18 -8.78 -12.33 -0.03
N ALA A 19 -7.55 -12.66 -0.45
CA ALA A 19 -7.33 -13.60 -1.55
C ALA A 19 -7.90 -14.99 -1.25
N LEU A 20 -7.67 -15.49 -0.03
CA LEU A 20 -8.20 -16.80 0.40
C LEU A 20 -9.73 -16.82 0.39
N ASN A 21 -10.38 -15.75 0.83
CA ASN A 21 -11.85 -15.62 0.80
C ASN A 21 -12.42 -15.62 -0.63
N GLU A 22 -11.63 -15.19 -1.61
CA GLU A 22 -11.96 -15.26 -3.03
C GLU A 22 -11.48 -16.57 -3.71
N ASN A 23 -10.98 -17.54 -2.94
CA ASN A 23 -10.38 -18.78 -3.40
C ASN A 23 -9.17 -18.56 -4.34
N GLU A 24 -8.43 -17.49 -4.15
CA GLU A 24 -7.20 -17.19 -4.86
C GLU A 24 -5.97 -17.46 -3.98
N TYR A 25 -4.92 -17.98 -4.61
CA TYR A 25 -3.61 -18.09 -3.98
C TYR A 25 -2.82 -16.80 -4.21
N LEU A 26 -2.54 -16.06 -3.14
CA LEU A 26 -1.71 -14.87 -3.20
C LEU A 26 -0.22 -15.25 -3.17
N GLN A 27 0.42 -15.17 -4.32
CA GLN A 27 1.86 -15.42 -4.42
C GLN A 27 2.66 -14.41 -3.60
N PRO A 28 3.74 -14.83 -2.91
CA PRO A 28 4.57 -13.94 -2.09
C PRO A 28 5.07 -12.70 -2.84
N GLN A 29 5.47 -12.86 -4.09
CA GLN A 29 5.91 -11.76 -4.92
C GLN A 29 4.78 -10.75 -5.20
N LYS A 30 3.58 -11.23 -5.51
CA LYS A 30 2.40 -10.38 -5.72
C LYS A 30 2.03 -9.60 -4.46
N LEU A 31 2.10 -10.24 -3.30
CA LEU A 31 1.91 -9.59 -2.01
C LEU A 31 2.85 -8.38 -1.85
N GLN A 32 4.13 -8.54 -2.16
CA GLN A 32 5.10 -7.43 -2.06
C GLN A 32 4.73 -6.23 -2.96
N ARG A 33 4.22 -6.49 -4.17
CA ARG A 33 3.75 -5.42 -5.06
C ARG A 33 2.52 -4.70 -4.51
N LEU A 34 1.58 -5.44 -3.93
CA LEU A 34 0.38 -4.87 -3.31
C LEU A 34 0.74 -4.01 -2.08
N LEU A 35 1.66 -4.46 -1.25
CA LEU A 35 2.13 -3.68 -0.09
C LEU A 35 2.81 -2.37 -0.52
N PHE A 36 3.70 -2.44 -1.52
CA PHE A 36 4.37 -1.26 -2.06
C PHE A 36 3.38 -0.26 -2.65
N LEU A 37 2.44 -0.73 -3.47
CA LEU A 37 1.39 0.11 -4.07
C LEU A 37 0.49 0.72 -2.98
N SER A 38 0.14 -0.05 -1.95
CA SER A 38 -0.66 0.46 -0.83
C SER A 38 0.03 1.63 -0.13
N GLN A 39 1.32 1.49 0.20
CA GLN A 39 2.07 2.57 0.84
C GLN A 39 2.17 3.81 -0.06
N ALA A 40 2.47 3.61 -1.35
CA ALA A 40 2.64 4.70 -2.31
C ALA A 40 1.32 5.47 -2.55
N TYR A 41 0.24 4.77 -2.86
CA TYR A 41 -1.06 5.40 -3.09
C TYR A 41 -1.64 6.04 -1.83
N TYR A 42 -1.44 5.41 -0.67
CA TYR A 42 -1.88 6.01 0.60
C TYR A 42 -1.19 7.33 0.86
N CYS A 43 0.13 7.40 0.63
CA CYS A 43 0.91 8.63 0.74
C CYS A 43 0.36 9.74 -0.18
N VAL A 44 0.01 9.41 -1.42
CA VAL A 44 -0.56 10.40 -2.37
C VAL A 44 -1.94 10.87 -1.93
N ILE A 45 -2.84 9.94 -1.63
CA ILE A 45 -4.24 10.23 -1.30
C ILE A 45 -4.37 10.98 0.02
N HIS A 46 -3.55 10.62 1.00
CA HIS A 46 -3.55 11.19 2.35
C HIS A 46 -2.43 12.23 2.59
N ARG A 47 -1.97 12.90 1.52
CA ARG A 47 -1.06 14.07 1.58
C ARG A 47 0.22 13.81 2.38
N GLY A 48 0.89 12.71 2.12
CA GLY A 48 2.17 12.35 2.74
C GLY A 48 2.06 11.51 4.01
N ARG A 49 0.87 11.07 4.41
CA ARG A 49 0.72 10.15 5.55
C ARG A 49 1.25 8.76 5.20
N LYS A 50 1.75 8.10 6.21
CA LYS A 50 2.30 6.75 6.12
C LYS A 50 1.21 5.74 6.49
N LEU A 51 0.93 4.77 5.61
CA LEU A 51 -0.03 3.71 5.91
C LEU A 51 0.49 2.79 7.01
N MET A 52 1.66 2.21 6.79
CA MET A 52 2.26 1.20 7.67
C MET A 52 3.72 1.53 8.00
N PRO A 53 4.24 1.10 9.18
CA PRO A 53 5.63 1.30 9.56
C PRO A 53 6.52 0.29 8.82
N ALA A 54 6.72 0.51 7.52
CA ALA A 54 7.47 -0.36 6.64
C ALA A 54 8.62 0.39 5.96
N VAL A 55 9.68 -0.34 5.65
CA VAL A 55 10.81 0.10 4.84
C VAL A 55 10.79 -0.70 3.55
N PHE A 56 10.63 -0.04 2.42
CA PHE A 56 10.68 -0.67 1.12
C PHE A 56 12.05 -0.52 0.49
N VAL A 57 12.60 -1.62 -0.02
CA VAL A 57 13.89 -1.64 -0.71
C VAL A 57 13.72 -2.12 -2.15
N ALA A 58 14.58 -1.61 -3.03
CA ALA A 58 14.61 -2.01 -4.43
C ALA A 58 15.49 -3.26 -4.58
N ASP A 59 14.86 -4.42 -4.58
CA ASP A 59 15.50 -5.70 -4.84
C ASP A 59 15.42 -6.05 -6.35
N GLU A 60 16.25 -6.96 -6.84
CA GLU A 60 16.23 -7.40 -8.25
C GLU A 60 14.87 -7.98 -8.66
N ILE A 61 14.21 -8.66 -7.75
CA ILE A 61 12.86 -9.18 -7.98
C ILE A 61 11.78 -8.09 -8.00
N GLY A 62 12.10 -6.86 -7.56
CA GLY A 62 11.21 -5.70 -7.47
C GLY A 62 11.18 -5.09 -6.07
N PRO A 63 10.24 -4.17 -5.79
CA PRO A 63 10.10 -3.59 -4.46
C PRO A 63 9.68 -4.65 -3.44
N ILE A 64 10.38 -4.70 -2.31
CA ILE A 64 10.07 -5.59 -1.19
C ILE A 64 10.10 -4.86 0.15
N GLU A 65 9.28 -5.29 1.09
CA GLU A 65 9.42 -5.06 2.52
C GLU A 65 10.11 -6.29 3.12
N PRO A 66 11.36 -6.17 3.61
CA PRO A 66 12.21 -7.33 3.89
C PRO A 66 11.64 -8.29 4.96
N ASN A 67 11.00 -7.78 6.00
CA ASN A 67 10.47 -8.61 7.09
C ASN A 67 9.25 -9.42 6.62
N VAL A 68 8.31 -8.77 5.95
CA VAL A 68 7.14 -9.47 5.37
C VAL A 68 7.60 -10.42 4.26
N HIS A 69 8.57 -10.02 3.44
CA HIS A 69 9.11 -10.90 2.39
C HIS A 69 9.66 -12.20 2.97
N MET A 70 10.43 -12.11 4.06
CA MET A 70 10.98 -13.29 4.73
C MET A 70 9.88 -14.16 5.35
N ALA A 71 8.94 -13.55 6.07
CA ALA A 71 7.87 -14.28 6.75
C ALA A 71 6.88 -14.96 5.78
N PHE A 72 6.58 -14.32 4.66
CA PHE A 72 5.65 -14.83 3.64
C PHE A 72 6.33 -15.56 2.48
N SER A 73 7.62 -15.86 2.57
CA SER A 73 8.39 -16.50 1.49
C SER A 73 7.85 -17.85 1.05
N ARG A 74 7.15 -18.56 1.91
CA ARG A 74 6.50 -19.85 1.64
C ARG A 74 4.96 -19.75 1.54
N GLY A 75 4.44 -18.53 1.39
CA GLY A 75 3.02 -18.24 1.45
C GLY A 75 2.59 -17.67 2.81
N ARG A 76 1.29 -17.57 3.04
CA ARG A 76 0.74 -17.05 4.29
C ARG A 76 1.21 -17.92 5.48
N PRO A 77 1.83 -17.32 6.51
CA PRO A 77 2.14 -18.06 7.74
C PRO A 77 0.87 -18.62 8.40
N ASP A 78 0.98 -19.81 8.95
CA ASP A 78 -0.10 -20.45 9.73
C ASP A 78 -0.15 -19.84 11.14
N ILE A 79 -0.62 -18.61 11.19
CA ILE A 79 -0.80 -17.84 12.42
C ILE A 79 -2.23 -17.34 12.43
N ASP A 80 -2.93 -17.58 13.53
CA ASP A 80 -4.24 -16.98 13.78
C ASP A 80 -4.03 -15.52 14.18
N ALA A 81 -4.17 -14.63 13.21
CA ALA A 81 -3.98 -13.20 13.40
C ALA A 81 -5.34 -12.52 13.50
N GLU A 82 -5.66 -12.01 14.69
CA GLU A 82 -6.77 -11.08 14.86
C GLU A 82 -6.37 -9.73 14.26
N LEU A 83 -7.03 -9.32 13.17
CA LEU A 83 -6.75 -8.07 12.49
C LEU A 83 -7.69 -6.97 12.99
N PHE A 84 -7.10 -5.92 13.56
CA PHE A 84 -7.81 -4.71 13.97
C PHE A 84 -7.38 -3.52 13.11
N LEU A 85 -7.81 -3.52 11.85
CA LEU A 85 -7.57 -2.39 10.98
C LEU A 85 -8.67 -1.34 11.14
N PRO A 86 -8.32 -0.04 11.13
CA PRO A 86 -9.33 1.02 11.06
C PRO A 86 -10.19 0.87 9.81
N PHE A 87 -11.48 1.14 9.91
CA PHE A 87 -12.42 1.00 8.80
C PHE A 87 -11.97 1.75 7.53
N GLU A 88 -11.42 2.96 7.69
CA GLU A 88 -10.92 3.75 6.57
C GLU A 88 -9.73 3.10 5.86
N VAL A 89 -8.89 2.38 6.61
CA VAL A 89 -7.78 1.61 6.06
C VAL A 89 -8.30 0.40 5.29
N GLU A 90 -9.27 -0.33 5.83
CA GLU A 90 -9.89 -1.46 5.12
C GLU A 90 -10.58 -1.03 3.83
N GLU A 91 -11.32 0.09 3.84
CA GLU A 91 -11.90 0.65 2.61
C GLU A 91 -10.83 0.97 1.57
N PHE A 92 -9.72 1.57 2.01
CA PHE A 92 -8.59 1.87 1.13
C PHE A 92 -7.96 0.59 0.56
N LEU A 93 -7.66 -0.39 1.41
CA LEU A 93 -7.08 -1.67 0.98
C LEU A 93 -8.02 -2.42 0.03
N SER A 94 -9.32 -2.36 0.26
CA SER A 94 -10.34 -2.90 -0.67
C SER A 94 -10.29 -2.21 -2.03
N GLY A 95 -10.00 -0.91 -2.08
CA GLY A 95 -9.75 -0.17 -3.32
C GLY A 95 -8.51 -0.65 -4.05
N ILE A 96 -7.41 -0.86 -3.32
CA ILE A 96 -6.15 -1.43 -3.85
C ILE A 96 -6.41 -2.84 -4.42
N TRP A 97 -7.10 -3.70 -3.66
CA TRP A 97 -7.40 -5.07 -4.08
C TRP A 97 -8.23 -5.10 -5.36
N ARG A 98 -9.32 -4.35 -5.41
CA ARG A 98 -10.17 -4.26 -6.62
C ARG A 98 -9.41 -3.77 -7.85
N ARG A 99 -8.42 -2.90 -7.67
CA ARG A 99 -7.67 -2.32 -8.78
C ARG A 99 -6.49 -3.17 -9.21
N PHE A 100 -5.80 -3.79 -8.30
CA PHE A 100 -4.52 -4.47 -8.54
C PHE A 100 -4.54 -5.97 -8.20
N GLY A 101 -5.43 -6.42 -7.31
CA GLY A 101 -5.46 -7.78 -6.79
C GLY A 101 -5.58 -8.87 -7.85
N HIS A 102 -6.28 -8.58 -8.94
CA HIS A 102 -6.49 -9.52 -10.05
C HIS A 102 -5.52 -9.32 -11.23
N MET A 103 -4.55 -8.40 -11.11
CA MET A 103 -3.52 -8.22 -12.13
C MET A 103 -2.49 -9.34 -12.06
N SER A 104 -1.91 -9.69 -13.23
CA SER A 104 -0.78 -10.61 -13.27
C SER A 104 0.47 -9.99 -12.63
N ILE A 105 1.42 -10.84 -12.23
CA ILE A 105 2.71 -10.38 -11.67
C ILE A 105 3.45 -9.51 -12.69
N GLU A 106 3.45 -9.88 -13.96
CA GLU A 106 4.12 -9.12 -15.02
C GLU A 106 3.55 -7.70 -15.15
N ARG A 107 2.22 -7.56 -15.01
CA ARG A 107 1.57 -6.23 -15.05
C ARG A 107 1.91 -5.41 -13.81
N LEU A 108 1.91 -6.02 -12.63
CA LEU A 108 2.31 -5.37 -11.39
C LEU A 108 3.79 -4.99 -11.40
N ASP A 109 4.65 -5.87 -11.92
CA ASP A 109 6.08 -5.60 -12.08
C ASP A 109 6.30 -4.40 -13.01
N LYS A 110 5.58 -4.33 -14.13
CA LYS A 110 5.66 -3.17 -15.02
C LYS A 110 5.32 -1.89 -14.28
N ILE A 111 4.23 -1.84 -13.54
CA ILE A 111 3.81 -0.66 -12.79
C ILE A 111 4.84 -0.28 -11.72
N THR A 112 5.36 -1.24 -10.95
CA THR A 112 6.21 -0.98 -9.80
C THR A 112 7.67 -0.75 -10.17
N LYS A 113 8.24 -1.58 -11.05
CA LYS A 113 9.65 -1.47 -11.48
C LYS A 113 9.89 -0.31 -12.44
N GLU A 114 8.88 0.13 -13.20
CA GLU A 114 9.00 1.31 -14.04
C GLU A 114 8.80 2.62 -13.27
N SER A 115 8.39 2.57 -12.02
CA SER A 115 8.27 3.75 -11.18
C SER A 115 9.61 4.45 -10.97
N SER A 116 9.61 5.78 -10.90
CA SER A 116 10.83 6.55 -10.65
C SER A 116 11.46 6.22 -9.29
N ALA A 117 10.64 5.87 -8.28
CA ALA A 117 11.12 5.44 -6.97
C ALA A 117 12.01 4.20 -7.07
N TYR A 118 11.54 3.15 -7.76
CA TYR A 118 12.31 1.92 -7.93
C TYR A 118 13.56 2.14 -8.80
N LYS A 119 13.42 2.80 -9.95
CA LYS A 119 14.54 3.07 -10.87
C LYS A 119 15.65 3.88 -10.20
N ASN A 120 15.30 4.87 -9.39
CA ASN A 120 16.27 5.69 -8.69
C ASN A 120 16.95 4.91 -7.54
N ALA A 121 16.20 4.09 -6.82
CA ALA A 121 16.76 3.26 -5.77
C ALA A 121 17.73 2.21 -6.30
N ILE A 122 17.41 1.50 -7.37
CA ILE A 122 18.31 0.53 -8.02
C ILE A 122 19.64 1.18 -8.45
N LYS A 123 19.60 2.42 -8.95
CA LYS A 123 20.82 3.17 -9.31
C LYS A 123 21.68 3.53 -8.10
N ARG A 124 21.12 3.69 -6.94
CA ARG A 124 21.85 3.94 -5.69
C ARG A 124 22.59 2.71 -5.16
N GLY A 125 22.14 1.53 -5.53
CA GLY A 125 22.77 0.26 -5.16
C GLY A 125 21.76 -0.85 -4.89
N PRO A 126 22.24 -2.08 -4.68
CA PRO A 126 21.38 -3.21 -4.38
C PRO A 126 20.65 -3.00 -3.03
N ARG A 127 19.36 -3.29 -3.03
CA ARG A 127 18.49 -3.15 -1.85
C ARG A 127 18.48 -1.74 -1.23
N ALA A 128 18.71 -0.71 -2.05
CA ALA A 128 18.58 0.68 -1.58
C ALA A 128 17.13 0.99 -1.20
N GLU A 129 16.97 1.76 -0.13
CA GLU A 129 15.65 2.17 0.38
C GLU A 129 14.93 3.09 -0.62
N MET A 130 13.64 2.88 -0.77
CA MET A 130 12.73 3.80 -1.42
C MET A 130 11.97 4.58 -0.35
N THR A 131 12.27 5.85 -0.21
CA THR A 131 11.62 6.70 0.79
C THR A 131 10.14 6.92 0.48
N LEU A 132 9.35 7.18 1.51
CA LEU A 132 7.92 7.48 1.35
C LEU A 132 7.66 8.63 0.37
N LYS A 133 8.52 9.66 0.41
CA LYS A 133 8.45 10.80 -0.51
C LYS A 133 8.67 10.39 -1.96
N GLU A 134 9.70 9.59 -2.22
CA GLU A 134 9.98 9.08 -3.57
C GLU A 134 8.83 8.23 -4.10
N MET A 135 8.26 7.35 -3.25
CA MET A 135 7.09 6.55 -3.61
C MET A 135 5.88 7.42 -3.96
N GLY A 136 5.59 8.43 -3.14
CA GLY A 136 4.48 9.36 -3.38
C GLY A 136 4.64 10.12 -4.71
N VAL A 137 5.80 10.72 -4.95
CA VAL A 137 6.09 11.44 -6.21
C VAL A 137 5.96 10.53 -7.42
N ALA A 138 6.51 9.31 -7.34
CA ALA A 138 6.48 8.35 -8.43
C ALA A 138 5.06 8.01 -8.90
N PHE A 139 4.08 7.98 -8.00
CA PHE A 139 2.70 7.59 -8.35
C PHE A 139 1.77 8.78 -8.62
N VAL A 140 2.20 10.00 -8.36
CA VAL A 140 1.56 11.20 -8.94
C VAL A 140 1.91 11.36 -10.42
N GLU A 141 3.16 11.06 -10.81
CA GLU A 141 3.70 11.31 -12.13
C GLU A 141 3.60 10.10 -13.10
N ASN A 142 3.34 8.91 -12.57
CA ASN A 142 3.36 7.68 -13.35
C ASN A 142 2.13 7.55 -14.25
N ARG A 143 2.31 7.70 -15.56
CA ARG A 143 1.24 7.55 -16.57
C ARG A 143 0.81 6.10 -16.82
N GLU A 144 1.66 5.13 -16.49
CA GLU A 144 1.38 3.69 -16.64
C GLU A 144 0.55 3.13 -15.49
N ALA A 145 0.55 3.83 -14.35
CA ALA A 145 -0.23 3.46 -13.17
C ALA A 145 -1.60 4.16 -13.16
N PRO A 146 -2.63 3.53 -12.55
CA PRO A 146 -3.92 4.17 -12.35
C PRO A 146 -3.79 5.48 -11.57
N ALA A 147 -4.59 6.48 -11.91
CA ALA A 147 -4.65 7.71 -11.14
C ALA A 147 -5.13 7.43 -9.69
N PRO A 148 -4.66 8.18 -8.68
CA PRO A 148 -5.04 7.96 -7.29
C PRO A 148 -6.56 7.96 -7.06
N THR A 149 -7.30 8.79 -7.79
CA THR A 149 -8.77 8.86 -7.76
C THR A 149 -9.47 7.60 -8.28
N GLN A 150 -8.77 6.78 -9.07
CA GLN A 150 -9.26 5.49 -9.57
C GLN A 150 -9.02 4.35 -8.58
N VAL A 151 -8.10 4.54 -7.63
CA VAL A 151 -7.76 3.54 -6.62
C VAL A 151 -8.64 3.71 -5.39
N ALA A 152 -8.74 4.93 -4.86
CA ALA A 152 -9.62 5.23 -3.74
C ALA A 152 -10.27 6.61 -3.91
N LYS A 153 -11.56 6.69 -3.65
CA LYS A 153 -12.28 7.97 -3.65
C LYS A 153 -12.05 8.66 -2.31
N LYS A 154 -11.63 9.92 -2.35
CA LYS A 154 -11.59 10.76 -1.14
C LYS A 154 -13.02 10.88 -0.61
N LYS A 155 -13.26 10.49 0.64
CA LYS A 155 -14.57 10.60 1.26
C LYS A 155 -14.88 12.07 1.50
N ILE A 156 -15.81 12.63 0.75
CA ILE A 156 -16.28 14.00 0.96
C ILE A 156 -17.48 13.91 1.89
N PHE A 157 -17.29 14.33 3.13
CA PHE A 157 -18.40 14.50 4.06
C PHE A 157 -19.21 15.73 3.66
N ARG A 158 -20.53 15.64 3.72
CA ARG A 158 -21.43 16.76 3.48
C ARG A 158 -22.19 17.10 4.75
N THR A 159 -22.36 18.40 5.02
CA THR A 159 -23.26 18.87 6.08
C THR A 159 -24.72 18.51 5.73
N GLN A 160 -25.63 18.62 6.69
CA GLN A 160 -27.06 18.48 6.45
C GLN A 160 -27.60 19.45 5.38
N SER A 161 -26.90 20.57 5.18
CA SER A 161 -27.21 21.54 4.11
C SER A 161 -26.54 21.22 2.77
N GLY A 162 -25.88 20.05 2.62
CA GLY A 162 -25.26 19.59 1.37
C GLY A 162 -23.91 20.20 1.04
N ARG A 163 -23.33 21.05 1.90
CA ARG A 163 -22.01 21.68 1.66
C ARG A 163 -20.88 20.69 1.93
N PRO A 164 -19.85 20.62 1.08
CA PRO A 164 -18.70 19.75 1.32
C PRO A 164 -17.91 20.25 2.54
N VAL A 165 -17.55 19.33 3.45
CA VAL A 165 -16.73 19.61 4.64
C VAL A 165 -15.50 18.73 4.62
N GLU A 166 -14.32 19.34 4.74
CA GLU A 166 -13.09 18.60 5.08
C GLU A 166 -13.09 18.29 6.58
N VAL A 167 -13.39 17.06 6.95
CA VAL A 167 -13.27 16.62 8.34
C VAL A 167 -11.80 16.29 8.59
N LYS A 168 -11.16 17.06 9.46
CA LYS A 168 -9.86 16.68 10.04
C LYS A 168 -10.12 15.61 11.09
N ALA A 169 -9.42 14.48 11.01
CA ALA A 169 -9.45 13.49 12.07
C ALA A 169 -9.08 14.14 13.40
N TRP A 170 -9.94 13.99 14.38
CA TRP A 170 -9.66 14.45 15.74
C TRP A 170 -8.55 13.58 16.35
N VAL A 171 -7.44 14.19 16.74
CA VAL A 171 -6.35 13.51 17.44
C VAL A 171 -6.45 13.90 18.92
N PRO A 172 -6.71 12.96 19.84
CA PRO A 172 -6.70 13.27 21.27
C PRO A 172 -5.30 13.71 21.72
N GLY A 173 -5.20 14.84 22.39
CA GLY A 173 -3.98 15.25 23.11
C GLY A 173 -3.09 16.28 22.44
N THR A 174 -3.46 16.93 21.37
CA THR A 174 -2.82 18.16 20.90
C THR A 174 -3.54 19.36 21.50
N LYS A 175 -2.98 19.90 22.60
CA LYS A 175 -3.22 21.28 23.04
C LYS A 175 -2.24 22.18 22.32
#